data_bf8171441db4ec46c0988e8ed48b5b4f
#
_entry.id   bf8171441db4ec46c0988e8ed48b5b4f
#
_cell.length_a   1.000
_cell.length_b   1.000
_cell.length_c   1.000
_cell.angle_alpha   90.00
_cell.angle_beta   90.00
_cell.angle_gamma   90.00
#
_symmetry.space_group_name_H-M   'P 1'
#
loop_
_entity.id
_entity.type
_entity.pdbx_description
1 polymer ?
#
loop_
_entity_poly.entity_id
_entity_poly.type
_entity_poly.pdbx_seq_one_letter_code
_entity_poly.pdbx_strand_id
1 'polypeptide(L)'
;GNLLNNSTFGTGTTYSTDNWTVSEGTHGHNYMSAGGANGPGGAVAAEGNTVVEQTIDSLATAGSMTVPEIQKGWSSTMSSDIWFWNTTTNTLTLKQTITDSEGNVSTQQRIIEDTGCGSNNCGQYTNYTDKHIQGANSSTDFSIKVGVHNTNNVSGHAGPDIDDVQLNVTYTDVPPINTVVEEELNNLPDEDDWTFDENLEDFQPDFEDEFVF
;
A
#
# COMPACT_ATOMS: atom_id res chain seq x y z
N GLY A 1 0.66 14.54 0.64
CA GLY A 1 1.98 14.51 -0.01
C GLY A 1 2.83 13.37 0.50
N ASN A 2 4.02 13.15 -0.07
CA ASN A 2 4.95 12.12 0.37
C ASN A 2 5.43 12.38 1.80
N LEU A 3 5.32 11.39 2.67
CA LEU A 3 5.75 11.47 4.08
C LEU A 3 7.22 11.05 4.28
N LEU A 4 7.83 10.41 3.29
CA LEU A 4 9.21 9.93 3.38
C LEU A 4 10.22 11.05 3.07
N ASN A 5 11.33 10.99 3.78
CA ASN A 5 12.47 11.85 3.51
C ASN A 5 13.41 11.19 2.50
N ASN A 6 14.08 12.02 1.67
CA ASN A 6 15.07 11.53 0.71
C ASN A 6 14.56 10.37 -0.17
N SER A 7 13.34 10.51 -0.68
CA SER A 7 12.64 9.48 -1.47
C SER A 7 13.34 9.12 -2.78
N THR A 8 14.15 10.02 -3.31
CA THR A 8 14.92 9.88 -4.56
C THR A 8 16.39 9.55 -4.33
N PHE A 9 16.75 9.15 -3.12
CA PHE A 9 18.12 8.78 -2.72
C PHE A 9 19.21 9.78 -3.12
N GLY A 10 18.90 11.07 -2.96
CA GLY A 10 19.81 12.16 -3.24
C GLY A 10 19.22 13.25 -4.11
N THR A 11 20.03 14.24 -4.43
CA THR A 11 19.65 15.37 -5.27
C THR A 11 20.76 15.72 -6.26
N GLY A 12 20.40 15.92 -7.51
CA GLY A 12 21.35 16.28 -8.55
C GLY A 12 22.36 15.16 -8.81
N THR A 13 23.65 15.40 -8.58
CA THR A 13 24.72 14.41 -8.73
C THR A 13 25.19 13.81 -7.41
N THR A 14 24.51 14.15 -6.32
CA THR A 14 24.85 13.65 -4.98
C THR A 14 23.88 12.56 -4.58
N TYR A 15 24.40 11.38 -4.32
CA TYR A 15 23.62 10.21 -3.88
C TYR A 15 23.68 10.11 -2.37
N SER A 16 22.56 9.73 -1.74
CA SER A 16 22.50 9.55 -0.30
C SER A 16 21.41 8.56 0.09
N THR A 17 21.73 7.72 1.07
CA THR A 17 20.76 6.88 1.78
C THR A 17 20.38 7.49 3.13
N ASP A 18 20.63 8.79 3.33
CA ASP A 18 20.25 9.48 4.56
C ASP A 18 18.74 9.29 4.82
N ASN A 19 18.42 9.03 6.07
CA ASN A 19 17.10 8.67 6.56
C ASN A 19 16.61 7.26 6.17
N TRP A 20 17.39 6.49 5.42
CA TRP A 20 17.07 5.13 5.08
C TRP A 20 17.97 4.15 5.82
N THR A 21 17.38 3.08 6.33
CA THR A 21 18.14 1.91 6.76
C THR A 21 18.28 0.98 5.57
N VAL A 22 19.51 0.78 5.14
CA VAL A 22 19.83 -0.16 4.07
C VAL A 22 20.64 -1.29 4.66
N SER A 23 20.10 -2.50 4.59
CA SER A 23 20.78 -3.71 5.08
C SER A 23 21.00 -4.68 3.94
N GLU A 24 22.17 -5.32 3.96
CA GLU A 24 22.59 -6.32 3.01
C GLU A 24 22.44 -7.72 3.59
N GLY A 25 21.99 -8.65 2.78
CA GLY A 25 22.07 -10.07 3.08
C GLY A 25 23.44 -10.65 2.75
N THR A 26 23.57 -11.96 2.86
CA THR A 26 24.86 -12.71 2.75
C THR A 26 25.55 -12.51 1.40
N HIS A 27 24.88 -11.99 0.39
CA HIS A 27 25.39 -11.76 -0.96
C HIS A 27 25.03 -10.39 -1.50
N GLY A 28 24.52 -9.48 -0.64
CA GLY A 28 24.06 -8.17 -1.05
C GLY A 28 25.24 -7.19 -1.19
N HIS A 29 25.26 -6.51 -2.32
CA HIS A 29 25.95 -5.25 -2.47
C HIS A 29 24.88 -4.20 -2.74
N ASN A 30 24.93 -3.12 -2.00
CA ASN A 30 24.16 -1.94 -2.36
C ASN A 30 25.13 -0.84 -2.74
N TYR A 31 24.94 -0.33 -3.88
CA TYR A 31 25.64 0.88 -4.33
C TYR A 31 24.61 1.85 -4.91
N MET A 32 24.97 3.09 -4.89
CA MET A 32 24.18 4.12 -5.50
C MET A 32 24.53 4.17 -6.99
N SER A 33 23.54 3.98 -7.85
CA SER A 33 23.73 4.12 -9.30
C SER A 33 23.44 5.55 -9.74
N ALA A 34 24.17 6.01 -10.74
CA ALA A 34 23.92 7.28 -11.39
C ALA A 34 22.76 7.12 -12.38
N GLY A 35 21.70 7.90 -12.20
CA GLY A 35 20.56 7.90 -13.09
C GLY A 35 19.36 7.16 -12.56
N GLY A 36 18.76 7.70 -11.52
CA GLY A 36 17.46 7.26 -11.04
C GLY A 36 16.33 7.51 -12.05
N ALA A 37 15.12 7.05 -11.72
CA ALA A 37 13.92 7.14 -12.54
C ALA A 37 13.57 8.56 -12.98
N ASN A 38 13.85 9.54 -12.11
CA ASN A 38 13.45 10.94 -12.27
C ASN A 38 14.61 11.88 -12.65
N GLY A 39 15.70 11.38 -13.21
CA GLY A 39 16.82 12.18 -13.69
C GLY A 39 18.05 12.12 -12.78
N PRO A 40 18.81 13.23 -12.61
CA PRO A 40 20.03 13.21 -11.83
C PRO A 40 19.74 13.06 -10.35
N GLY A 41 19.56 11.87 -9.91
CA GLY A 41 19.38 11.39 -8.54
C GLY A 41 20.13 10.09 -8.38
N GLY A 42 19.95 9.44 -7.26
CA GLY A 42 20.48 8.11 -7.01
C GLY A 42 19.38 7.08 -7.06
N ALA A 43 19.75 5.86 -7.33
CA ALA A 43 18.94 4.70 -7.05
C ALA A 43 19.73 3.73 -6.18
N VAL A 44 19.06 2.95 -5.36
CA VAL A 44 19.71 1.89 -4.61
C VAL A 44 19.69 0.62 -5.47
N ALA A 45 20.86 0.16 -5.87
CA ALA A 45 21.00 -1.14 -6.51
C ALA A 45 20.90 -2.22 -5.44
N ALA A 46 19.74 -2.89 -5.40
CA ALA A 46 19.43 -3.90 -4.39
C ALA A 46 19.88 -5.28 -4.85
N GLU A 47 21.14 -5.59 -4.69
CA GLU A 47 21.68 -6.91 -5.02
C GLU A 47 21.49 -7.88 -3.84
N GLY A 48 21.22 -9.14 -4.16
CA GLY A 48 21.02 -10.17 -3.13
C GLY A 48 19.81 -9.90 -2.22
N ASN A 49 19.96 -10.23 -0.96
CA ASN A 49 18.91 -10.00 0.07
C ASN A 49 19.00 -8.58 0.66
N THR A 50 18.77 -7.59 -0.16
CA THR A 50 18.83 -6.19 0.27
C THR A 50 17.47 -5.71 0.78
N VAL A 51 17.49 -5.01 1.90
CA VAL A 51 16.32 -4.38 2.51
C VAL A 51 16.57 -2.88 2.62
N VAL A 52 15.65 -2.09 2.10
CA VAL A 52 15.67 -0.62 2.16
C VAL A 52 14.45 -0.19 2.95
N GLU A 53 14.61 0.42 4.12
CA GLU A 53 13.50 0.75 5.02
C GLU A 53 13.58 2.19 5.55
N GLN A 54 12.40 2.78 5.77
CA GLN A 54 12.24 4.03 6.51
C GLN A 54 11.01 3.94 7.40
N THR A 55 11.07 4.56 8.59
CA THR A 55 9.95 4.60 9.53
C THR A 55 9.43 6.03 9.69
N ILE A 56 8.12 6.15 9.62
CA ILE A 56 7.36 7.30 10.06
C ILE A 56 6.86 6.98 11.47
N ASP A 57 7.43 7.61 12.48
CA ASP A 57 7.16 7.29 13.88
C ASP A 57 5.77 7.69 14.36
N SER A 58 5.20 8.74 13.75
CA SER A 58 3.89 9.27 14.11
C SER A 58 3.16 9.77 12.87
N LEU A 59 2.03 9.17 12.57
CA LEU A 59 1.14 9.60 11.50
C LEU A 59 0.47 10.94 11.84
N ALA A 60 0.12 11.15 13.10
CA ALA A 60 -0.43 12.41 13.59
C ALA A 60 0.51 13.58 13.30
N THR A 61 1.81 13.39 13.52
CA THR A 61 2.82 14.43 13.30
C THR A 61 3.19 14.56 11.82
N ALA A 62 3.64 13.49 11.19
CA ALA A 62 4.13 13.52 9.81
C ALA A 62 3.00 13.76 8.79
N GLY A 63 1.84 13.15 9.01
CA GLY A 63 0.66 13.30 8.18
C GLY A 63 -0.19 14.53 8.50
N SER A 64 0.12 15.26 9.59
CA SER A 64 -0.70 16.37 10.12
C SER A 64 -2.16 15.95 10.36
N MET A 65 -2.37 14.73 10.82
CA MET A 65 -3.70 14.17 11.07
C MET A 65 -4.10 14.37 12.53
N THR A 66 -5.34 14.76 12.73
CA THR A 66 -5.94 14.82 14.07
C THR A 66 -6.36 13.43 14.56
N VAL A 67 -6.47 13.26 15.88
CA VAL A 67 -6.93 11.98 16.46
C VAL A 67 -8.31 11.55 15.91
N PRO A 68 -9.31 12.43 15.78
CA PRO A 68 -10.59 12.05 15.17
C PRO A 68 -10.47 11.56 13.72
N GLU A 69 -9.56 12.12 12.91
CA GLU A 69 -9.31 11.67 11.53
C GLU A 69 -8.67 10.29 11.53
N ILE A 70 -7.68 10.06 12.41
CA ILE A 70 -7.04 8.77 12.59
C ILE A 70 -8.08 7.71 12.99
N GLN A 71 -8.97 8.03 13.92
CA GLN A 71 -9.98 7.12 14.42
C GLN A 71 -11.10 6.82 13.41
N LYS A 72 -11.43 7.75 12.53
CA LYS A 72 -12.39 7.50 11.44
C LYS A 72 -11.87 6.51 10.40
N GLY A 73 -10.56 6.40 10.28
CA GLY A 73 -9.89 5.56 9.30
C GLY A 73 -9.14 6.36 8.25
N TRP A 74 -8.16 5.71 7.67
CA TRP A 74 -7.24 6.29 6.69
C TRP A 74 -6.75 5.23 5.72
N SER A 75 -6.09 5.66 4.67
CA SER A 75 -5.38 4.75 3.77
C SER A 75 -4.00 5.28 3.47
N SER A 76 -3.05 4.36 3.31
CA SER A 76 -1.72 4.68 2.81
C SER A 76 -1.48 4.02 1.46
N THR A 77 -0.76 4.71 0.61
CA THR A 77 -0.26 4.17 -0.66
C THR A 77 1.25 4.32 -0.66
N MET A 78 1.93 3.19 -0.64
CA MET A 78 3.36 3.11 -0.89
C MET A 78 3.59 2.92 -2.38
N SER A 79 4.58 3.59 -2.95
CA SER A 79 5.02 3.36 -4.32
C SER A 79 6.54 3.38 -4.42
N SER A 80 7.06 2.74 -5.44
CA SER A 80 8.48 2.79 -5.79
C SER A 80 8.66 2.59 -7.29
N ASP A 81 9.60 3.30 -7.85
CA ASP A 81 10.08 3.09 -9.20
C ASP A 81 11.18 2.04 -9.17
N ILE A 82 11.00 0.96 -9.94
CA ILE A 82 11.88 -0.20 -9.92
C ILE A 82 12.30 -0.53 -11.35
N TRP A 83 13.61 -0.74 -11.50
CA TRP A 83 14.20 -1.21 -12.73
C TRP A 83 14.87 -2.57 -12.52
N PHE A 84 14.39 -3.59 -13.20
CA PHE A 84 15.00 -4.90 -13.18
C PHE A 84 16.07 -5.01 -14.27
N TRP A 85 17.28 -5.29 -13.85
CA TRP A 85 18.49 -5.20 -14.70
C TRP A 85 18.81 -6.46 -15.46
N ASN A 86 18.29 -7.63 -15.11
CA ASN A 86 18.91 -8.88 -15.56
C ASN A 86 17.94 -10.03 -15.81
N THR A 87 18.52 -11.07 -16.41
CA THR A 87 17.93 -12.38 -16.72
C THR A 87 17.66 -13.26 -15.49
N THR A 88 18.02 -12.82 -14.31
CA THR A 88 17.78 -13.56 -13.05
C THR A 88 16.43 -13.20 -12.47
N THR A 89 15.69 -14.20 -12.06
CA THR A 89 14.44 -14.04 -11.31
C THR A 89 14.73 -13.34 -9.99
N ASN A 90 14.19 -12.14 -9.83
CA ASN A 90 14.19 -11.41 -8.58
C ASN A 90 12.78 -11.43 -8.00
N THR A 91 12.66 -11.57 -6.69
CA THR A 91 11.40 -11.34 -5.97
C THR A 91 11.57 -10.11 -5.12
N LEU A 92 10.80 -9.09 -5.41
CA LEU A 92 10.84 -7.83 -4.70
C LEU A 92 9.52 -7.63 -3.99
N THR A 93 9.57 -7.21 -2.74
CA THR A 93 8.38 -6.98 -1.91
C THR A 93 8.33 -5.52 -1.49
N LEU A 94 7.28 -4.82 -1.87
CA LEU A 94 6.87 -3.58 -1.23
C LEU A 94 6.12 -3.95 0.04
N LYS A 95 6.54 -3.40 1.18
CA LYS A 95 5.99 -3.78 2.49
C LYS A 95 5.70 -2.56 3.33
N GLN A 96 4.52 -2.52 3.92
CA GLN A 96 4.14 -1.57 4.93
C GLN A 96 3.88 -2.32 6.24
N THR A 97 4.60 -1.98 7.30
CA THR A 97 4.35 -2.49 8.65
C THR A 97 3.77 -1.36 9.47
N ILE A 98 2.55 -1.54 9.92
CA ILE A 98 1.76 -0.53 10.62
C ILE A 98 1.66 -0.94 12.08
N THR A 99 2.01 -0.05 12.98
CA THR A 99 1.91 -0.26 14.43
C THR A 99 1.03 0.82 15.01
N ASP A 100 -0.02 0.41 15.73
CA ASP A 100 -0.93 1.34 16.39
C ASP A 100 -0.40 1.84 17.74
N SER A 101 -1.11 2.79 18.37
CA SER A 101 -0.73 3.36 19.67
C SER A 101 -0.76 2.35 20.83
N GLU A 102 -1.35 1.18 20.64
CA GLU A 102 -1.41 0.09 21.61
C GLU A 102 -0.30 -0.95 21.40
N GLY A 103 0.46 -0.82 20.29
CA GLY A 103 1.52 -1.73 19.91
C GLY A 103 1.08 -2.91 19.07
N ASN A 104 -0.16 -2.94 18.60
CA ASN A 104 -0.62 -3.98 17.67
C ASN A 104 0.00 -3.73 16.29
N VAL A 105 0.46 -4.79 15.66
CA VAL A 105 1.16 -4.73 14.38
C VAL A 105 0.34 -5.41 13.28
N SER A 106 0.18 -4.71 12.18
CA SER A 106 -0.36 -5.27 10.94
C SER A 106 0.64 -5.08 9.79
N THR A 107 0.55 -5.92 8.79
CA THR A 107 1.45 -5.86 7.63
C THR A 107 0.65 -5.93 6.35
N GLN A 108 0.92 -4.99 5.46
CA GLN A 108 0.47 -4.99 4.08
C GLN A 108 1.68 -5.17 3.17
N GLN A 109 1.54 -5.96 2.12
CA GLN A 109 2.64 -6.18 1.18
C GLN A 109 2.16 -6.52 -0.23
N ARG A 110 2.97 -6.12 -1.20
CA ARG A 110 2.84 -6.53 -2.61
C ARG A 110 4.13 -7.21 -3.05
N ILE A 111 3.99 -8.42 -3.56
CA ILE A 111 5.10 -9.17 -4.15
C ILE A 111 5.15 -8.86 -5.65
N ILE A 112 6.34 -8.57 -6.15
CA ILE A 112 6.64 -8.29 -7.54
C ILE A 112 7.67 -9.33 -7.98
N GLU A 113 7.25 -10.18 -8.90
CA GLU A 113 8.13 -11.20 -9.47
C GLU A 113 8.66 -10.70 -10.82
N ASP A 114 9.97 -10.60 -10.93
CA ASP A 114 10.62 -10.43 -12.21
C ASP A 114 10.74 -11.79 -12.90
N THR A 115 10.04 -11.96 -13.98
CA THR A 115 10.08 -13.19 -14.78
C THR A 115 11.30 -13.28 -15.71
N GLY A 116 12.20 -12.28 -15.60
CA GLY A 116 13.39 -12.19 -16.44
C GLY A 116 13.08 -11.71 -17.85
N CYS A 117 13.77 -10.74 -18.32
CA CYS A 117 13.59 -10.19 -19.67
C CYS A 117 14.56 -10.73 -20.72
N GLY A 118 15.22 -11.83 -20.44
CA GLY A 118 15.97 -12.62 -21.44
C GLY A 118 17.21 -11.96 -22.07
N SER A 119 17.44 -10.68 -21.89
CA SER A 119 18.64 -9.97 -22.37
C SER A 119 18.75 -8.57 -21.79
N ASN A 120 19.89 -8.26 -21.36
CA ASN A 120 20.60 -7.01 -21.02
C ASN A 120 19.86 -5.66 -20.86
N ASN A 121 18.57 -5.59 -20.85
CA ASN A 121 17.84 -4.37 -20.56
C ASN A 121 16.35 -4.66 -20.46
N CYS A 122 15.85 -4.77 -19.25
CA CYS A 122 14.41 -4.93 -19.02
C CYS A 122 13.63 -3.64 -19.25
N GLY A 123 14.18 -2.71 -19.95
CA GLY A 123 13.48 -1.50 -20.32
C GLY A 123 13.69 -0.36 -19.35
N GLN A 124 12.62 0.17 -18.83
CA GLN A 124 12.59 1.41 -18.05
C GLN A 124 12.14 1.12 -16.63
N TYR A 125 12.38 2.08 -15.74
CA TYR A 125 11.75 2.09 -14.44
C TYR A 125 10.24 1.95 -14.56
N THR A 126 9.68 1.07 -13.76
CA THR A 126 8.23 0.85 -13.66
C THR A 126 7.79 1.20 -12.25
N ASN A 127 6.74 2.01 -12.15
CA ASN A 127 6.16 2.37 -10.86
C ASN A 127 5.27 1.23 -10.34
N TYR A 128 5.56 0.76 -9.14
CA TYR A 128 4.77 -0.23 -8.43
C TYR A 128 4.17 0.38 -7.18
N THR A 129 2.93 0.03 -6.88
CA THR A 129 2.20 0.57 -5.75
C THR A 129 1.64 -0.54 -4.87
N ASP A 130 1.57 -0.29 -3.56
CA ASP A 130 0.89 -1.11 -2.58
C ASP A 130 0.01 -0.23 -1.69
N LYS A 131 -1.22 -0.65 -1.40
CA LYS A 131 -2.20 0.13 -0.67
C LYS A 131 -2.67 -0.59 0.58
N HIS A 132 -2.60 0.10 1.72
CA HIS A 132 -3.24 -0.29 2.96
C HIS A 132 -4.49 0.55 3.22
N ILE A 133 -5.51 -0.06 3.81
CA ILE A 133 -6.72 0.62 4.26
C ILE A 133 -6.93 0.30 5.74
N GLN A 134 -6.87 1.32 6.57
CA GLN A 134 -7.19 1.25 7.98
C GLN A 134 -8.63 1.71 8.16
N GLY A 135 -9.48 0.82 8.64
CA GLY A 135 -10.85 1.15 9.01
C GLY A 135 -10.94 1.97 10.29
N ALA A 136 -12.18 2.26 10.70
CA ALA A 136 -12.43 2.93 11.98
C ALA A 136 -11.82 2.13 13.15
N ASN A 137 -11.21 2.85 14.09
CA ASN A 137 -10.43 2.27 15.19
C ASN A 137 -10.42 3.19 16.41
N SER A 138 -9.84 2.73 17.51
CA SER A 138 -9.69 3.50 18.75
C SER A 138 -8.30 4.11 18.95
N SER A 139 -7.36 3.83 18.05
CA SER A 139 -5.98 4.30 18.17
C SER A 139 -5.87 5.81 18.06
N THR A 140 -4.94 6.39 18.79
CA THR A 140 -4.68 7.83 18.77
C THR A 140 -3.56 8.21 17.80
N ASP A 141 -2.74 7.24 17.39
CA ASP A 141 -1.65 7.42 16.43
C ASP A 141 -1.23 6.07 15.83
N PHE A 142 -0.47 6.14 14.75
CA PHE A 142 0.17 5.01 14.10
C PHE A 142 1.60 5.34 13.70
N SER A 143 2.49 4.36 13.79
CA SER A 143 3.75 4.39 13.07
C SER A 143 3.67 3.52 11.82
N ILE A 144 4.34 3.92 10.75
CA ILE A 144 4.38 3.17 9.49
C ILE A 144 5.84 2.97 9.09
N LYS A 145 6.27 1.72 9.07
CA LYS A 145 7.55 1.36 8.48
C LYS A 145 7.32 0.88 7.05
N VAL A 146 7.89 1.58 6.10
CA VAL A 146 7.90 1.15 4.69
C VAL A 146 9.20 0.45 4.37
N GLY A 147 9.14 -0.57 3.52
CA GLY A 147 10.32 -1.31 3.10
C GLY A 147 10.20 -1.82 1.67
N VAL A 148 11.33 -1.80 0.98
CA VAL A 148 11.50 -2.49 -0.30
C VAL A 148 12.51 -3.59 -0.07
N HIS A 149 12.07 -4.82 -0.18
CA HIS A 149 12.86 -6.01 0.14
C HIS A 149 13.13 -6.80 -1.13
N ASN A 150 14.39 -6.94 -1.51
CA ASN A 150 14.78 -7.88 -2.54
C ASN A 150 15.21 -9.21 -1.89
N THR A 151 14.64 -10.31 -2.33
CA THR A 151 14.97 -11.65 -1.85
C THR A 151 15.55 -12.47 -2.99
N ASN A 152 16.77 -12.15 -3.39
CA ASN A 152 17.50 -12.93 -4.38
C ASN A 152 18.82 -13.43 -3.79
N ASN A 153 19.09 -14.71 -3.96
CA ASN A 153 20.34 -15.35 -3.50
C ASN A 153 21.43 -15.38 -4.58
N VAL A 154 21.30 -14.62 -5.64
CA VAL A 154 22.30 -14.59 -6.72
C VAL A 154 23.35 -13.54 -6.39
N SER A 155 24.61 -13.94 -6.35
CA SER A 155 25.74 -13.03 -6.20
C SER A 155 26.06 -12.33 -7.52
N GLY A 156 26.37 -11.05 -7.46
CA GLY A 156 26.81 -10.23 -8.59
C GLY A 156 25.85 -9.08 -8.91
N HIS A 157 26.22 -8.21 -9.81
CA HIS A 157 25.49 -7.00 -10.24
C HIS A 157 24.16 -7.31 -10.96
N ALA A 158 23.23 -7.96 -10.31
CA ALA A 158 22.03 -8.52 -10.91
C ALA A 158 20.76 -8.16 -10.14
N GLY A 159 20.83 -7.22 -9.20
CA GLY A 159 19.69 -6.78 -8.43
C GLY A 159 18.88 -5.69 -9.12
N PRO A 160 17.63 -5.45 -8.69
CA PRO A 160 16.86 -4.32 -9.16
C PRO A 160 17.44 -3.00 -8.63
N ASP A 161 17.29 -1.95 -9.40
CA ASP A 161 17.47 -0.59 -8.95
C ASP A 161 16.15 -0.07 -8.37
N ILE A 162 16.19 0.48 -7.16
CA ILE A 162 15.05 1.01 -6.41
C ILE A 162 15.21 2.53 -6.35
N ASP A 163 14.18 3.24 -6.75
CA ASP A 163 14.15 4.71 -6.71
C ASP A 163 12.75 5.22 -6.37
N ASP A 164 12.66 6.51 -6.08
CA ASP A 164 11.44 7.28 -5.83
C ASP A 164 10.43 6.56 -4.93
N VAL A 165 10.91 6.10 -3.77
CA VAL A 165 10.04 5.45 -2.79
C VAL A 165 9.18 6.51 -2.12
N GLN A 166 7.87 6.37 -2.21
CA GLN A 166 6.90 7.32 -1.66
C GLN A 166 5.92 6.63 -0.72
N LEU A 167 5.47 7.37 0.28
CA LEU A 167 4.35 7.02 1.13
C LEU A 167 3.38 8.20 1.20
N ASN A 168 2.20 8.02 0.65
CA ASN A 168 1.13 8.99 0.70
C ASN A 168 0.00 8.47 1.60
N VAL A 169 -0.48 9.30 2.51
CA VAL A 169 -1.58 8.97 3.42
C VAL A 169 -2.74 9.92 3.18
N THR A 170 -3.94 9.36 3.16
CA THR A 170 -5.20 10.09 3.06
C THR A 170 -6.17 9.57 4.10
N TYR A 171 -6.88 10.46 4.79
CA TYR A 171 -7.98 10.05 5.66
C TYR A 171 -9.24 9.80 4.83
N THR A 172 -10.10 8.97 5.35
CA THR A 172 -11.37 8.64 4.69
C THR A 172 -12.43 9.63 5.18
N ASP A 173 -12.86 10.51 4.29
CA ASP A 173 -14.03 11.36 4.52
C ASP A 173 -15.29 10.49 4.30
N VAL A 174 -15.44 9.44 5.11
CA VAL A 174 -16.71 8.72 5.16
C VAL A 174 -17.60 9.49 6.12
N PRO A 175 -18.70 10.10 5.66
CA PRO A 175 -19.65 10.69 6.58
C PRO A 175 -20.09 9.61 7.57
N PRO A 176 -20.23 9.93 8.86
CA PRO A 176 -20.63 8.95 9.87
C PRO A 176 -21.94 8.31 9.41
N ILE A 177 -21.97 6.99 9.41
CA ILE A 177 -23.11 6.17 8.98
C ILE A 177 -24.42 6.55 9.74
N ASN A 178 -24.29 7.25 10.87
CA ASN A 178 -25.41 7.65 11.72
C ASN A 178 -26.29 8.80 11.17
N THR A 179 -25.90 9.49 10.08
CA THR A 179 -26.75 10.57 9.53
C THR A 179 -27.77 10.10 8.52
N VAL A 180 -27.62 8.89 7.98
CA VAL A 180 -28.57 8.36 6.99
C VAL A 180 -29.74 7.64 7.65
N VAL A 181 -29.51 7.04 8.82
CA VAL A 181 -30.53 6.22 9.51
C VAL A 181 -31.57 7.07 10.23
N GLU A 182 -31.20 8.25 10.75
CA GLU A 182 -32.18 9.12 11.43
C GLU A 182 -33.12 9.86 10.48
N GLU A 183 -32.68 10.19 9.26
CA GLU A 183 -33.57 10.80 8.26
C GLU A 183 -34.54 9.79 7.64
N GLU A 184 -34.13 8.54 7.45
CA GLU A 184 -35.03 7.49 6.95
C GLU A 184 -36.04 7.04 7.99
N LEU A 185 -35.66 7.01 9.29
CA LEU A 185 -36.58 6.64 10.37
C LEU A 185 -37.69 7.71 10.60
N ASN A 186 -37.38 8.99 10.38
CA ASN A 186 -38.33 10.07 10.52
C ASN A 186 -39.29 10.21 9.33
N ASN A 187 -39.05 9.49 8.23
CA ASN A 187 -39.90 9.47 7.04
C ASN A 187 -40.64 8.15 6.87
N LEU A 188 -40.63 7.25 7.85
CA LEU A 188 -41.50 6.08 7.81
C LEU A 188 -42.93 6.57 8.05
N PRO A 189 -43.90 6.17 7.20
CA PRO A 189 -45.30 6.45 7.44
C PRO A 189 -45.75 5.88 8.78
N ASP A 190 -46.59 6.61 9.51
CA ASP A 190 -47.15 6.17 10.79
C ASP A 190 -47.69 4.73 10.67
N GLU A 191 -47.43 3.90 11.68
CA GLU A 191 -47.87 2.49 11.72
C GLU A 191 -49.36 2.29 11.53
N ASP A 192 -50.18 3.35 11.61
CA ASP A 192 -51.62 3.31 11.44
C ASP A 192 -52.08 3.29 9.97
N ASP A 193 -51.16 3.44 8.99
CA ASP A 193 -51.48 3.44 7.57
C ASP A 193 -51.26 2.09 6.84
N TRP A 194 -50.95 1.05 7.59
CA TRP A 194 -50.88 -0.32 7.06
C TRP A 194 -52.29 -0.95 7.01
N THR A 195 -53.12 -0.51 6.07
CA THR A 195 -54.33 -1.28 5.70
C THR A 195 -53.87 -2.49 4.93
N PHE A 196 -53.93 -3.67 5.58
CA PHE A 196 -53.81 -4.95 4.90
C PHE A 196 -54.97 -5.06 3.89
N ASP A 197 -54.63 -5.06 2.61
CA ASP A 197 -55.60 -5.39 1.56
C ASP A 197 -55.83 -6.91 1.63
N GLU A 198 -56.98 -7.32 2.17
CA GLU A 198 -57.37 -8.73 2.34
C GLU A 198 -57.64 -9.45 1.01
N ASN A 199 -57.32 -8.85 -0.15
CA ASN A 199 -57.57 -9.42 -1.46
C ASN A 199 -56.37 -10.10 -2.13
N LEU A 200 -55.43 -10.60 -1.35
CA LEU A 200 -54.34 -11.51 -1.84
C LEU A 200 -54.74 -13.00 -1.77
N GLU A 201 -55.96 -13.34 -2.15
CA GLU A 201 -56.32 -14.69 -2.62
C GLU A 201 -56.06 -14.73 -4.12
N ASP A 202 -54.94 -15.27 -4.53
CA ASP A 202 -54.61 -15.96 -5.79
C ASP A 202 -53.13 -15.75 -6.21
N PHE A 203 -52.25 -16.09 -5.35
CA PHE A 203 -50.88 -16.38 -5.81
C PHE A 203 -50.63 -17.87 -5.68
N GLN A 204 -51.01 -18.65 -6.69
CA GLN A 204 -50.53 -20.03 -6.85
C GLN A 204 -49.25 -20.00 -7.66
N PRO A 205 -48.12 -20.43 -7.11
CA PRO A 205 -46.90 -20.65 -7.90
C PRO A 205 -47.08 -21.93 -8.71
N ASP A 206 -47.16 -21.80 -10.03
CA ASP A 206 -47.00 -22.95 -10.95
C ASP A 206 -45.56 -23.40 -10.90
N PHE A 207 -45.33 -24.48 -10.16
CA PHE A 207 -44.13 -25.32 -10.28
C PHE A 207 -44.39 -26.38 -11.34
N GLU A 208 -44.02 -26.11 -12.58
CA GLU A 208 -43.82 -27.19 -13.56
C GLU A 208 -42.38 -27.69 -13.46
N ASP A 209 -42.28 -28.90 -12.91
CA ASP A 209 -41.10 -29.75 -12.94
C ASP A 209 -40.81 -30.19 -14.39
N GLU A 210 -39.67 -29.74 -14.95
CA GLU A 210 -39.04 -30.48 -16.04
C GLU A 210 -37.60 -30.87 -15.60
N PHE A 211 -37.52 -32.02 -14.94
CA PHE A 211 -36.30 -32.82 -14.94
C PHE A 211 -36.30 -33.72 -16.17
N VAL A 212 -35.43 -33.45 -17.13
CA VAL A 212 -35.07 -34.42 -18.19
C VAL A 212 -33.65 -34.88 -17.94
N PHE A 213 -33.54 -36.23 -17.89
CA PHE A 213 -32.31 -37.00 -17.74
C PHE A 213 -31.37 -36.89 -18.95
#